data_993b4101c05e537f7909609dd5a79ff0
#
_entry.id   993b4101c05e537f7909609dd5a79ff0
#
_cell.length_a   1.000
_cell.length_b   1.000
_cell.length_c   1.000
_cell.angle_alpha   90.00
_cell.angle_beta   90.00
_cell.angle_gamma   90.00
#
_symmetry.space_group_name_H-M   'P 1'
#
loop_
_entity.id
_entity.type
_entity.pdbx_description
1 polymer ?
#
loop_
_entity_poly.entity_id
_entity_poly.type
_entity_poly.pdbx_seq_one_letter_code
_entity_poly.pdbx_strand_id
1 'polypeptide(L)'
;MRFFSHQTRRLGAQLSFWIGGGLLTAGLLSSPLALAAPPPISLVTSGGDNPIPTGAGFWGFVEGLDRSQAMLGDLWGARTWLSRYGASLAIQKTSESLGNVMGGLEKGFTYNGLTQMLLQVDTNRGFGHYGGLFNVSALDIQGRGLSATHLGTLQTASGIEAEPGLRLWEFWYEQKFLEEDRLDVKVGQQSLDQEFMVSANAQYFVNTMLGWPMLPSADLPGGGPAYPLSALGLRLSARPVDGVQILAGVFNGTPLKNGSNDHGTSFPLGNGALLISEVQFSYPSLGTLVDPEASESLGWTYRLGGWYDAESFGDPASTAQAQQHSGNYALYAAGDHLIWRDSNDPNRTLSLFGRVMGTPLSDRNLISASFNFGALMHSPLANRPMDTAGLAVGLAKVSSSVTQFDRANNLLAGTPNAPIRTQEKFIELTYQFQYRPWLLFQPDLQYVSNPGAGVADPNHPDSRLKNEWVLGLRTILSF
;
A
#
# COMPACT_ATOMS: atom_id res chain seq x y z
N MET A 1 50.48 38.43 -42.50
CA MET A 1 50.72 38.62 -41.05
C MET A 1 50.07 37.45 -40.34
N ARG A 2 50.88 36.51 -39.94
CA ARG A 2 51.08 35.82 -38.63
C ARG A 2 49.79 35.18 -38.05
N PHE A 3 49.68 33.82 -38.06
CA PHE A 3 50.17 32.81 -37.11
C PHE A 3 49.18 32.61 -35.97
N PHE A 4 48.67 31.40 -35.62
CA PHE A 4 49.20 30.06 -35.29
C PHE A 4 48.01 29.06 -35.31
N SER A 5 48.01 28.01 -35.93
CA SER A 5 48.33 26.58 -35.81
C SER A 5 48.60 26.06 -34.41
N HIS A 6 47.89 24.98 -34.04
CA HIS A 6 48.39 23.81 -33.30
C HIS A 6 47.30 22.77 -33.21
N GLN A 7 47.43 21.72 -33.89
CA GLN A 7 48.09 20.43 -33.66
C GLN A 7 47.20 19.46 -32.86
N THR A 8 46.70 18.54 -33.66
CA THR A 8 46.30 17.19 -33.29
C THR A 8 47.42 16.43 -32.62
N ARG A 9 47.17 15.79 -31.47
CA ARG A 9 47.91 14.60 -31.02
C ARG A 9 46.94 13.46 -30.80
N ARG A 10 47.02 12.50 -31.70
CA ARG A 10 46.65 11.10 -31.44
C ARG A 10 47.57 10.55 -30.36
N LEU A 11 46.99 9.91 -29.34
CA LEU A 11 47.64 8.87 -28.61
C LEU A 11 46.62 7.73 -28.52
N GLY A 12 46.89 6.77 -29.39
CA GLY A 12 46.37 5.43 -29.18
C GLY A 12 47.19 4.78 -28.08
N ALA A 13 46.60 3.98 -27.29
CA ALA A 13 47.10 2.71 -26.86
C ALA A 13 46.30 2.15 -25.70
N GLN A 14 45.94 0.95 -25.92
CA GLN A 14 45.78 -0.16 -25.00
C GLN A 14 44.49 -0.18 -24.18
N LEU A 15 43.52 -0.81 -24.81
CA LEU A 15 42.54 -1.63 -24.10
C LEU A 15 43.30 -2.68 -23.28
N SER A 16 43.24 -2.55 -21.98
CA SER A 16 43.39 -3.67 -21.07
C SER A 16 42.03 -4.07 -20.57
N PHE A 17 41.63 -5.26 -20.95
CA PHE A 17 40.45 -5.97 -20.47
C PHE A 17 40.46 -6.06 -18.94
N TRP A 18 39.53 -5.37 -18.30
CA TRP A 18 38.98 -5.68 -17.00
C TRP A 18 37.47 -5.66 -17.08
N ILE A 19 36.91 -6.70 -17.68
CA ILE A 19 35.51 -7.07 -17.53
C ILE A 19 35.51 -8.19 -16.50
N GLY A 20 35.14 -7.85 -15.32
CA GLY A 20 35.01 -8.82 -14.25
C GLY A 20 34.30 -8.26 -13.05
N GLY A 21 33.07 -8.57 -12.87
CA GLY A 21 32.47 -8.76 -11.56
C GLY A 21 31.74 -7.60 -10.89
N GLY A 22 31.68 -6.39 -11.45
CA GLY A 22 31.13 -5.23 -10.72
C GLY A 22 29.77 -4.69 -11.14
N LEU A 23 29.20 -5.14 -12.23
CA LEU A 23 27.96 -4.54 -12.81
C LEU A 23 26.67 -5.34 -12.57
N LEU A 24 26.76 -6.54 -12.00
CA LEU A 24 25.59 -7.40 -11.73
C LEU A 24 24.91 -7.16 -10.39
N THR A 25 25.57 -6.47 -9.46
CA THR A 25 24.99 -6.21 -8.13
C THR A 25 24.22 -4.90 -8.03
N ALA A 26 24.48 -3.92 -8.90
CA ALA A 26 23.78 -2.64 -8.88
C ALA A 26 22.37 -2.67 -9.50
N GLY A 27 22.08 -3.64 -10.38
CA GLY A 27 20.75 -3.81 -10.98
C GLY A 27 19.75 -4.58 -10.11
N LEU A 28 20.20 -5.23 -9.04
CA LEU A 28 19.36 -6.05 -8.16
C LEU A 28 18.87 -5.29 -6.91
N LEU A 29 19.41 -4.11 -6.63
CA LEU A 29 19.02 -3.28 -5.48
C LEU A 29 17.93 -2.24 -5.83
N SER A 30 17.55 -2.08 -7.09
CA SER A 30 16.28 -1.46 -7.44
C SER A 30 15.16 -2.50 -7.35
N SER A 31 14.95 -3.07 -6.16
CA SER A 31 13.68 -3.72 -5.86
C SER A 31 12.59 -2.72 -6.19
N PRO A 32 11.57 -3.06 -6.97
CA PRO A 32 10.41 -2.20 -7.08
C PRO A 32 9.96 -1.94 -5.65
N LEU A 33 9.88 -0.67 -5.26
CA LEU A 33 9.35 -0.28 -3.96
C LEU A 33 7.97 -0.93 -3.87
N ALA A 34 7.82 -1.89 -2.97
CA ALA A 34 6.53 -2.50 -2.73
C ALA A 34 5.61 -1.39 -2.23
N LEU A 35 4.55 -1.12 -2.96
CA LEU A 35 3.60 -0.07 -2.65
C LEU A 35 2.58 -0.60 -1.65
N ALA A 36 2.18 0.21 -0.70
CA ALA A 36 1.32 -0.16 0.41
C ALA A 36 0.09 0.71 0.47
N ALA A 37 -1.00 0.18 0.99
CA ALA A 37 -2.10 1.01 1.42
C ALA A 37 -1.72 1.74 2.73
N PRO A 38 -1.84 3.06 2.80
CA PRO A 38 -1.65 3.79 4.05
C PRO A 38 -2.78 3.44 5.03
N PRO A 39 -2.57 3.68 6.36
CA PRO A 39 -3.65 3.53 7.32
C PRO A 39 -4.89 4.32 6.90
N PRO A 40 -6.10 3.75 7.04
CA PRO A 40 -7.32 4.43 6.64
C PRO A 40 -7.48 5.75 7.41
N ILE A 41 -7.86 6.81 6.67
CA ILE A 41 -8.11 8.13 7.26
C ILE A 41 -9.57 8.25 7.66
N SER A 42 -9.83 8.65 8.92
CA SER A 42 -11.18 8.91 9.39
C SER A 42 -11.66 10.30 9.00
N LEU A 43 -12.78 10.39 8.30
CA LEU A 43 -13.47 11.65 8.07
C LEU A 43 -14.15 12.09 9.37
N VAL A 44 -13.67 13.18 9.96
CA VAL A 44 -14.36 13.86 11.05
C VAL A 44 -15.40 14.77 10.41
N THR A 45 -16.65 14.33 10.37
CA THR A 45 -17.78 15.19 10.01
C THR A 45 -18.01 16.17 11.16
N SER A 46 -18.30 17.42 10.83
CA SER A 46 -18.51 18.57 11.71
C SER A 46 -18.76 18.25 13.18
N GLY A 47 -17.90 18.68 14.07
CA GLY A 47 -18.27 18.88 15.47
C GLY A 47 -19.49 19.80 15.53
N GLY A 48 -20.38 19.59 16.51
CA GLY A 48 -21.48 20.51 16.74
C GLY A 48 -21.01 21.96 16.90
N ASP A 49 -21.92 22.87 17.14
CA ASP A 49 -21.69 24.31 17.32
C ASP A 49 -20.71 24.61 18.49
N ASN A 50 -19.44 24.28 18.31
CA ASN A 50 -18.41 24.59 19.29
C ASN A 50 -17.99 26.05 19.14
N PRO A 51 -18.05 26.85 20.21
CA PRO A 51 -17.60 28.24 20.15
C PRO A 51 -16.10 28.28 19.76
N ILE A 52 -15.74 29.27 18.96
CA ILE A 52 -14.34 29.54 18.65
C ILE A 52 -13.60 29.81 19.96
N PRO A 53 -12.47 29.12 20.23
CA PRO A 53 -11.70 29.38 21.45
C PRO A 53 -11.28 30.83 21.53
N THR A 54 -11.59 31.49 22.64
CA THR A 54 -11.26 32.91 22.89
C THR A 54 -10.18 33.09 23.96
N GLY A 55 -9.45 32.02 24.28
CA GLY A 55 -8.42 32.05 25.31
C GLY A 55 -7.28 33.05 25.02
N ALA A 56 -6.83 33.77 26.03
CA ALA A 56 -5.69 34.67 25.92
C ALA A 56 -4.37 33.92 26.09
N GLY A 57 -3.35 34.27 25.26
CA GLY A 57 -2.02 33.70 25.31
C GLY A 57 -1.71 32.69 24.22
N PHE A 58 -0.45 32.23 24.15
CA PHE A 58 0.03 31.33 23.09
C PHE A 58 -0.76 30.00 23.01
N TRP A 59 -1.22 29.46 24.14
CA TRP A 59 -2.00 28.25 24.21
C TRP A 59 -3.50 28.47 24.18
N GLY A 60 -3.97 29.71 24.30
CA GLY A 60 -5.39 30.03 24.31
C GLY A 60 -6.12 29.62 23.04
N PHE A 61 -5.42 29.54 21.90
CA PHE A 61 -5.99 29.09 20.63
C PHE A 61 -6.40 27.61 20.63
N VAL A 62 -5.94 26.81 21.59
CA VAL A 62 -6.32 25.39 21.74
C VAL A 62 -7.26 25.15 22.93
N GLU A 63 -7.50 26.15 23.76
CA GLU A 63 -8.45 26.07 24.87
C GLU A 63 -9.90 26.04 24.36
N GLY A 64 -10.75 25.21 24.95
CA GLY A 64 -12.15 25.08 24.57
C GLY A 64 -12.42 24.29 23.30
N LEU A 65 -11.39 23.68 22.64
CA LEU A 65 -11.61 22.77 21.54
C LEU A 65 -12.25 21.47 22.00
N ASP A 66 -13.32 21.05 21.33
CA ASP A 66 -13.87 19.71 21.51
C ASP A 66 -12.93 18.69 20.84
N ARG A 67 -12.20 17.94 21.66
CA ARG A 67 -11.25 16.89 21.24
C ARG A 67 -11.85 15.50 21.35
N SER A 68 -13.14 15.37 21.28
CA SER A 68 -13.80 14.06 21.39
C SER A 68 -13.44 13.15 20.20
N GLN A 69 -13.26 13.70 18.99
CA GLN A 69 -13.04 12.96 17.77
C GLN A 69 -11.70 13.29 17.09
N ALA A 70 -11.21 14.50 17.19
CA ALA A 70 -10.01 14.99 16.53
C ALA A 70 -9.16 15.84 17.47
N MET A 71 -7.84 15.85 17.29
CA MET A 71 -6.90 16.59 18.14
C MET A 71 -7.16 18.09 18.13
N LEU A 72 -7.50 18.66 16.98
CA LEU A 72 -7.81 20.08 16.80
C LEU A 72 -9.32 20.36 16.68
N GLY A 73 -10.18 19.37 17.03
CA GLY A 73 -11.62 19.51 17.03
C GLY A 73 -12.16 20.02 15.71
N ASP A 74 -12.96 21.08 15.76
CA ASP A 74 -13.59 21.69 14.57
C ASP A 74 -12.65 22.60 13.76
N LEU A 75 -11.34 22.63 14.04
CA LEU A 75 -10.38 23.54 13.39
C LEU A 75 -10.85 25.02 13.46
N TRP A 76 -11.23 25.47 14.67
CA TRP A 76 -11.77 26.82 14.91
C TRP A 76 -12.97 27.20 14.04
N GLY A 77 -13.87 26.25 13.80
CA GLY A 77 -15.09 26.45 12.99
C GLY A 77 -14.89 26.18 11.51
N ALA A 78 -13.69 25.84 11.05
CA ALA A 78 -13.44 25.57 9.63
C ALA A 78 -14.19 24.33 9.13
N ARG A 79 -14.26 23.24 9.90
CA ARG A 79 -15.05 22.05 9.53
C ARG A 79 -16.54 22.35 9.47
N THR A 80 -17.10 23.05 10.48
CA THR A 80 -18.47 23.47 10.48
C THR A 80 -18.77 24.39 9.29
N TRP A 81 -17.87 25.32 8.96
CA TRP A 81 -18.02 26.19 7.79
C TRP A 81 -18.02 25.37 6.48
N LEU A 82 -17.05 24.48 6.28
CA LEU A 82 -16.98 23.59 5.12
C LEU A 82 -18.23 22.69 4.99
N SER A 83 -18.71 22.16 6.11
CA SER A 83 -19.88 21.28 6.16
C SER A 83 -21.15 21.94 5.61
N ARG A 84 -21.29 23.27 5.70
CA ARG A 84 -22.42 24.04 5.12
C ARG A 84 -22.44 23.93 3.59
N TYR A 85 -21.28 23.66 2.97
CA TYR A 85 -21.12 23.46 1.54
C TYR A 85 -20.98 21.98 1.16
N GLY A 86 -21.38 21.08 2.06
CA GLY A 86 -21.24 19.63 1.85
C GLY A 86 -19.81 19.11 1.92
N ALA A 87 -18.85 19.96 2.28
CA ALA A 87 -17.46 19.58 2.31
C ALA A 87 -17.03 19.00 3.67
N SER A 88 -16.20 17.95 3.65
CA SER A 88 -15.60 17.29 4.83
C SER A 88 -14.08 17.25 4.68
N LEU A 89 -13.34 17.69 5.71
CA LEU A 89 -11.89 17.75 5.74
C LEU A 89 -11.35 16.80 6.80
N ALA A 90 -10.45 15.89 6.39
CA ALA A 90 -9.66 15.06 7.30
C ALA A 90 -8.17 15.28 7.10
N ILE A 91 -7.43 15.31 8.19
CA ILE A 91 -5.97 15.39 8.20
C ILE A 91 -5.48 14.36 9.22
N GLN A 92 -4.58 13.47 8.77
CA GLN A 92 -4.00 12.43 9.61
C GLN A 92 -2.48 12.41 9.45
N LYS A 93 -1.76 12.30 10.56
CA LYS A 93 -0.31 12.08 10.57
C LYS A 93 -0.01 10.70 11.13
N THR A 94 0.67 9.89 10.31
CA THR A 94 1.28 8.64 10.74
C THR A 94 2.78 8.85 10.88
N SER A 95 3.35 8.45 12.00
CA SER A 95 4.77 8.52 12.28
C SER A 95 5.25 7.16 12.75
N GLU A 96 6.34 6.66 12.17
CA GLU A 96 6.91 5.36 12.49
C GLU A 96 8.39 5.47 12.78
N SER A 97 8.83 4.75 13.81
CA SER A 97 10.22 4.41 14.03
C SER A 97 10.33 2.90 13.99
N LEU A 98 10.88 2.36 12.92
CA LEU A 98 11.11 0.93 12.71
C LEU A 98 12.61 0.66 12.65
N GLY A 99 13.06 -0.47 13.18
CA GLY A 99 14.46 -0.83 13.18
C GLY A 99 14.72 -2.31 12.94
N ASN A 100 15.77 -2.58 12.16
CA ASN A 100 16.36 -3.90 12.04
C ASN A 100 17.27 -4.14 13.25
N VAL A 101 16.92 -5.10 14.09
CA VAL A 101 17.70 -5.43 15.29
C VAL A 101 18.59 -6.65 15.10
N MET A 102 18.31 -7.49 14.08
CA MET A 102 19.08 -8.69 13.78
C MET A 102 18.94 -9.08 12.31
N GLY A 103 20.05 -9.54 11.70
CA GLY A 103 20.08 -10.01 10.31
C GLY A 103 20.07 -8.86 9.30
N GLY A 104 19.58 -9.14 8.09
CA GLY A 104 19.47 -8.17 7.01
C GLY A 104 20.79 -7.62 6.50
N LEU A 105 20.70 -6.50 5.79
CA LEU A 105 21.84 -5.78 5.23
C LEU A 105 22.61 -5.02 6.32
N GLU A 106 21.89 -4.30 7.17
CA GLU A 106 22.46 -3.44 8.21
C GLU A 106 21.51 -3.33 9.41
N LYS A 107 22.06 -3.23 10.61
CA LYS A 107 21.26 -2.93 11.82
C LYS A 107 21.08 -1.44 11.96
N GLY A 108 19.90 -1.03 12.39
CA GLY A 108 19.61 0.39 12.59
C GLY A 108 18.11 0.69 12.63
N PHE A 109 17.79 1.93 12.97
CA PHE A 109 16.43 2.45 13.00
C PHE A 109 16.27 3.55 11.97
N THR A 110 15.12 3.58 11.32
CA THR A 110 14.71 4.65 10.43
C THR A 110 13.42 5.29 10.92
N TYR A 111 13.15 6.48 10.42
CA TYR A 111 11.90 7.19 10.62
C TYR A 111 11.15 7.28 9.30
N ASN A 112 9.86 6.96 9.33
CA ASN A 112 8.92 7.23 8.25
C ASN A 112 7.78 8.09 8.76
N GLY A 113 7.37 9.05 7.96
CA GLY A 113 6.27 9.94 8.27
C GLY A 113 5.34 10.11 7.07
N LEU A 114 4.04 10.03 7.30
CA LEU A 114 3.02 10.27 6.29
C LEU A 114 1.98 11.23 6.84
N THR A 115 1.80 12.39 6.18
CA THR A 115 0.62 13.23 6.42
C THR A 115 -0.34 13.04 5.26
N GLN A 116 -1.54 12.57 5.56
CA GLN A 116 -2.64 12.43 4.61
C GLN A 116 -3.61 13.61 4.80
N MET A 117 -3.98 14.24 3.71
CA MET A 117 -4.99 15.30 3.67
C MET A 117 -6.08 14.88 2.70
N LEU A 118 -7.32 14.94 3.14
CA LEU A 118 -8.49 14.49 2.38
C LEU A 118 -9.57 15.55 2.46
N LEU A 119 -10.04 16.00 1.31
CA LEU A 119 -11.21 16.87 1.15
C LEU A 119 -12.23 16.15 0.28
N GLN A 120 -13.42 15.93 0.83
CA GLN A 120 -14.56 15.39 0.09
C GLN A 120 -15.69 16.39 0.07
N VAL A 121 -16.41 16.45 -1.07
CA VAL A 121 -17.60 17.31 -1.24
C VAL A 121 -18.77 16.46 -1.71
N ASP A 122 -19.73 16.29 -0.83
CA ASP A 122 -21.03 15.67 -1.13
C ASP A 122 -21.90 16.70 -1.85
N THR A 123 -22.24 16.42 -3.10
CA THR A 123 -23.00 17.36 -3.95
C THR A 123 -24.45 17.51 -3.53
N ASN A 124 -25.05 16.48 -2.87
CA ASN A 124 -26.40 16.58 -2.37
C ASN A 124 -26.49 17.56 -1.19
N ARG A 125 -25.54 17.44 -0.25
CA ARG A 125 -25.45 18.36 0.90
C ARG A 125 -25.06 19.78 0.48
N GLY A 126 -24.13 19.91 -0.48
CA GLY A 126 -23.64 21.21 -0.93
C GLY A 126 -24.58 21.95 -1.90
N PHE A 127 -25.18 21.24 -2.83
CA PHE A 127 -25.83 21.83 -4.00
C PHE A 127 -27.21 21.20 -4.31
N GLY A 128 -27.66 20.21 -3.53
CA GLY A 128 -28.92 19.49 -3.79
C GLY A 128 -28.87 18.50 -4.96
N HIS A 129 -27.65 18.17 -5.48
CA HIS A 129 -27.46 17.18 -6.53
C HIS A 129 -27.19 15.81 -5.91
N TYR A 130 -28.17 14.91 -6.01
CA TYR A 130 -28.11 13.61 -5.39
C TYR A 130 -26.99 12.71 -5.97
N GLY A 131 -26.30 11.99 -5.09
CA GLY A 131 -25.42 10.87 -5.43
C GLY A 131 -24.02 11.26 -5.91
N GLY A 132 -23.71 12.56 -6.00
CA GLY A 132 -22.37 12.99 -6.42
C GLY A 132 -21.42 13.17 -5.23
N LEU A 133 -20.17 12.73 -5.41
CA LEU A 133 -19.08 12.89 -4.45
C LEU A 133 -17.78 13.29 -5.17
N PHE A 134 -17.24 14.45 -4.85
CA PHE A 134 -15.87 14.84 -5.25
C PHE A 134 -14.87 14.47 -4.16
N ASN A 135 -13.70 14.02 -4.57
CA ASN A 135 -12.59 13.72 -3.68
C ASN A 135 -11.29 14.35 -4.18
N VAL A 136 -10.57 14.98 -3.26
CA VAL A 136 -9.19 15.43 -3.47
C VAL A 136 -8.38 14.97 -2.28
N SER A 137 -7.30 14.23 -2.51
CA SER A 137 -6.39 13.83 -1.45
C SER A 137 -4.94 14.11 -1.81
N ALA A 138 -4.14 14.44 -0.79
CA ALA A 138 -2.72 14.70 -0.92
C ALA A 138 -1.94 13.98 0.17
N LEU A 139 -0.71 13.63 -0.16
CA LEU A 139 0.25 12.97 0.73
C LEU A 139 1.48 13.87 0.91
N ASP A 140 1.91 14.07 2.15
CA ASP A 140 3.25 14.56 2.48
C ASP A 140 4.04 13.42 3.11
N ILE A 141 4.98 12.87 2.34
CA ILE A 141 5.78 11.69 2.68
C ILE A 141 7.14 12.15 3.16
N GLN A 142 7.59 11.63 4.30
CA GLN A 142 8.82 12.03 4.97
C GLN A 142 9.59 10.81 5.45
N GLY A 143 10.91 10.98 5.61
CA GLY A 143 11.76 9.97 6.22
C GLY A 143 12.52 9.12 5.21
N ARG A 144 12.96 7.94 5.65
CA ARG A 144 13.80 7.04 4.88
C ARG A 144 13.39 5.60 5.15
N GLY A 145 12.96 4.89 4.11
CA GLY A 145 12.51 3.50 4.21
C GLY A 145 13.57 2.57 4.83
N LEU A 146 13.12 1.70 5.73
CA LEU A 146 13.94 0.68 6.38
C LEU A 146 14.26 -0.47 5.43
N SER A 147 13.28 -0.87 4.63
CA SER A 147 13.31 -2.12 3.86
C SER A 147 14.42 -2.15 2.82
N ALA A 148 14.57 -1.10 2.03
CA ALA A 148 15.61 -1.00 1.01
C ALA A 148 17.01 -0.74 1.59
N THR A 149 17.11 -0.09 2.74
CA THR A 149 18.41 0.36 3.29
C THR A 149 19.02 -0.60 4.30
N HIS A 150 18.19 -1.28 5.10
CA HIS A 150 18.67 -2.11 6.21
C HIS A 150 18.24 -3.58 6.11
N LEU A 151 17.13 -3.87 5.41
CA LEU A 151 16.59 -5.21 5.37
C LEU A 151 17.02 -5.97 4.10
N GLY A 152 16.76 -5.45 2.93
CA GLY A 152 16.93 -6.15 1.66
C GLY A 152 15.78 -7.11 1.37
N THR A 153 14.61 -6.85 1.94
CA THR A 153 13.37 -7.63 1.75
C THR A 153 12.68 -7.27 0.44
N LEU A 154 11.92 -8.23 -0.11
CA LEU A 154 10.93 -8.00 -1.15
C LEU A 154 9.64 -7.42 -0.55
N GLN A 155 9.22 -7.95 0.60
CA GLN A 155 8.00 -7.58 1.30
C GLN A 155 8.32 -6.45 2.28
N THR A 156 8.00 -5.23 1.89
CA THR A 156 8.35 -4.01 2.63
C THR A 156 7.74 -4.01 4.03
N ALA A 157 8.57 -3.70 5.04
CA ALA A 157 8.18 -3.79 6.45
C ALA A 157 7.13 -2.75 6.89
N SER A 158 6.99 -1.64 6.16
CA SER A 158 6.01 -0.61 6.47
C SER A 158 5.21 -0.17 5.27
N GLY A 159 3.89 -0.08 5.47
CA GLY A 159 2.90 0.41 4.52
C GLY A 159 2.98 1.89 4.17
N ILE A 160 3.85 2.67 4.82
CA ILE A 160 4.04 4.08 4.50
C ILE A 160 5.44 4.40 3.94
N GLU A 161 6.29 3.36 3.74
CA GLU A 161 7.57 3.54 3.07
C GLU A 161 7.35 3.96 1.61
N ALA A 162 7.85 5.15 1.25
CA ALA A 162 7.85 5.64 -0.12
C ALA A 162 8.87 6.78 -0.28
N GLU A 163 9.11 7.22 -1.52
CA GLU A 163 9.95 8.37 -1.81
C GLU A 163 9.39 9.65 -1.16
N PRO A 164 10.21 10.39 -0.40
CA PRO A 164 9.77 11.61 0.28
C PRO A 164 9.29 12.68 -0.70
N GLY A 165 8.23 13.38 -0.34
CA GLY A 165 7.69 14.49 -1.13
C GLY A 165 6.22 14.74 -0.89
N LEU A 166 5.79 15.92 -1.32
CA LEU A 166 4.37 16.28 -1.38
C LEU A 166 3.81 15.87 -2.75
N ARG A 167 2.67 15.15 -2.74
CA ARG A 167 2.01 14.75 -3.98
C ARG A 167 0.49 14.78 -3.88
N LEU A 168 -0.15 15.13 -4.99
CA LEU A 168 -1.57 14.86 -5.21
C LEU A 168 -1.72 13.33 -5.35
N TRP A 169 -2.54 12.73 -4.49
CA TRP A 169 -2.71 11.28 -4.53
C TRP A 169 -3.93 10.90 -5.34
N GLU A 170 -5.11 11.37 -4.95
CA GLU A 170 -6.33 11.10 -5.66
C GLU A 170 -7.08 12.38 -6.02
N PHE A 171 -7.71 12.37 -7.17
CA PHE A 171 -8.61 13.44 -7.65
C PHE A 171 -9.68 12.81 -8.53
N TRP A 172 -10.86 12.57 -7.97
CA TRP A 172 -11.92 11.87 -8.67
C TRP A 172 -13.31 12.40 -8.32
N TYR A 173 -14.25 12.07 -9.21
CA TYR A 173 -15.68 12.25 -9.02
C TYR A 173 -16.39 10.92 -9.11
N GLU A 174 -17.31 10.66 -8.16
CA GLU A 174 -18.18 9.50 -8.14
C GLU A 174 -19.63 9.97 -8.26
N GLN A 175 -20.42 9.28 -9.08
CA GLN A 175 -21.84 9.48 -9.22
C GLN A 175 -22.58 8.19 -8.96
N LYS A 176 -23.52 8.23 -8.05
CA LYS A 176 -24.42 7.14 -7.72
C LYS A 176 -25.70 7.23 -8.53
N PHE A 177 -26.24 6.08 -8.88
CA PHE A 177 -27.43 5.90 -9.70
C PHE A 177 -28.29 4.78 -9.13
N LEU A 178 -29.54 4.72 -9.56
CA LEU A 178 -30.56 3.76 -9.17
C LEU A 178 -30.98 3.90 -7.70
N GLU A 179 -32.11 3.25 -7.38
CA GLU A 179 -32.59 3.18 -6.01
C GLU A 179 -31.58 2.46 -5.12
N GLU A 180 -31.45 2.85 -3.88
CA GLU A 180 -30.53 2.32 -2.88
C GLU A 180 -29.04 2.44 -3.30
N ASP A 181 -28.70 3.36 -4.21
CA ASP A 181 -27.32 3.54 -4.71
C ASP A 181 -26.73 2.23 -5.30
N ARG A 182 -27.55 1.43 -6.01
CA ARG A 182 -27.15 0.10 -6.52
C ARG A 182 -26.15 0.15 -7.65
N LEU A 183 -25.92 1.30 -8.25
CA LEU A 183 -24.92 1.52 -9.30
C LEU A 183 -24.16 2.80 -9.00
N ASP A 184 -22.84 2.76 -9.08
CA ASP A 184 -22.03 3.97 -9.05
C ASP A 184 -20.89 3.91 -10.08
N VAL A 185 -20.48 5.08 -10.54
CA VAL A 185 -19.40 5.28 -11.51
C VAL A 185 -18.45 6.30 -10.92
N LYS A 186 -17.15 5.94 -10.85
CA LYS A 186 -16.08 6.81 -10.39
C LYS A 186 -15.11 7.07 -11.54
N VAL A 187 -14.75 8.35 -11.75
CA VAL A 187 -13.85 8.78 -12.81
C VAL A 187 -12.82 9.75 -12.26
N GLY A 188 -11.58 9.60 -12.66
CA GLY A 188 -10.48 10.47 -12.26
C GLY A 188 -9.22 9.70 -11.89
N GLN A 189 -8.34 10.36 -11.15
CA GLN A 189 -7.12 9.77 -10.61
C GLN A 189 -7.43 9.03 -9.32
N GLN A 190 -7.22 7.71 -9.32
CA GLN A 190 -7.66 6.79 -8.27
C GLN A 190 -6.53 5.85 -7.87
N SER A 191 -6.52 5.44 -6.60
CA SER A 191 -5.66 4.39 -6.08
C SER A 191 -6.47 3.10 -5.91
N LEU A 192 -5.98 1.99 -6.46
CA LEU A 192 -6.73 0.72 -6.49
C LEU A 192 -6.73 0.00 -5.14
N ASP A 193 -5.73 0.24 -4.31
CA ASP A 193 -5.58 -0.35 -2.97
C ASP A 193 -6.66 0.09 -1.97
N GLN A 194 -7.51 1.05 -2.37
CA GLN A 194 -8.66 1.49 -1.59
C GLN A 194 -9.93 0.67 -1.86
N GLU A 195 -10.01 -0.04 -2.98
CA GLU A 195 -11.24 -0.73 -3.40
C GLU A 195 -11.03 -2.18 -3.83
N PHE A 196 -9.91 -2.49 -4.51
CA PHE A 196 -9.63 -3.82 -5.03
C PHE A 196 -8.62 -4.58 -4.17
N MET A 197 -8.77 -5.89 -4.07
CA MET A 197 -7.88 -6.75 -3.26
C MET A 197 -7.84 -6.40 -1.77
N VAL A 198 -8.79 -5.62 -1.27
CA VAL A 198 -8.83 -5.14 0.11
C VAL A 198 -9.26 -6.26 1.05
N SER A 199 -8.63 -6.32 2.23
CA SER A 199 -9.14 -7.01 3.40
C SER A 199 -9.27 -5.99 4.52
N ALA A 200 -10.45 -5.85 5.09
CA ALA A 200 -10.70 -4.90 6.18
C ALA A 200 -9.85 -5.23 7.43
N ASN A 201 -9.65 -6.50 7.70
CA ASN A 201 -8.84 -6.95 8.83
C ASN A 201 -7.33 -6.78 8.58
N ALA A 202 -6.88 -6.90 7.34
CA ALA A 202 -5.47 -6.74 7.01
C ALA A 202 -4.96 -5.29 7.17
N GLN A 203 -5.84 -4.29 7.12
CA GLN A 203 -5.47 -2.87 7.29
C GLN A 203 -5.00 -2.49 8.70
N TYR A 204 -5.17 -3.36 9.68
CA TYR A 204 -4.71 -3.14 11.06
C TYR A 204 -3.19 -3.36 11.25
N PHE A 205 -2.50 -3.87 10.25
CA PHE A 205 -1.09 -4.24 10.32
C PHE A 205 -0.17 -3.14 9.77
N VAL A 206 1.13 -3.31 10.01
CA VAL A 206 2.17 -2.34 9.60
C VAL A 206 2.79 -2.74 8.28
N ASN A 207 3.02 -4.05 8.05
CA ASN A 207 3.67 -4.55 6.85
C ASN A 207 2.86 -4.22 5.59
N THR A 208 3.54 -3.70 4.59
CA THR A 208 3.00 -3.30 3.28
C THR A 208 2.10 -4.34 2.64
N MET A 209 2.50 -5.60 2.71
CA MET A 209 1.84 -6.68 1.99
C MET A 209 0.44 -6.99 2.51
N LEU A 210 0.10 -6.48 3.68
CA LEU A 210 -1.23 -6.59 4.26
C LEU A 210 -2.17 -5.50 3.71
N GLY A 211 -1.62 -4.40 3.23
CA GLY A 211 -2.32 -3.41 2.39
C GLY A 211 -2.35 -3.86 0.92
N TRP A 212 -1.35 -3.46 0.12
CA TRP A 212 -1.20 -3.84 -1.28
C TRP A 212 -0.32 -5.09 -1.43
N PRO A 213 -0.84 -6.21 -1.98
CA PRO A 213 -0.13 -7.49 -1.98
C PRO A 213 1.12 -7.53 -2.84
N MET A 214 2.04 -8.46 -2.52
CA MET A 214 3.34 -8.56 -3.18
C MET A 214 3.25 -8.84 -4.69
N LEU A 215 2.29 -9.65 -5.14
CA LEU A 215 2.21 -10.01 -6.56
C LEU A 215 1.96 -8.78 -7.43
N PRO A 216 0.89 -7.97 -7.26
CA PRO A 216 0.71 -6.76 -8.05
C PRO A 216 1.80 -5.70 -7.77
N SER A 217 2.32 -5.62 -6.54
CA SER A 217 3.43 -4.70 -6.21
C SER A 217 4.70 -4.97 -7.01
N ALA A 218 5.00 -6.24 -7.30
CA ALA A 218 6.21 -6.62 -8.03
C ALA A 218 6.02 -6.71 -9.54
N ASP A 219 4.81 -7.04 -9.99
CA ASP A 219 4.55 -7.50 -11.35
C ASP A 219 3.77 -6.49 -12.20
N LEU A 220 3.17 -5.46 -11.60
CA LEU A 220 2.61 -4.33 -12.33
C LEU A 220 3.65 -3.22 -12.52
N PRO A 221 3.58 -2.45 -13.61
CA PRO A 221 4.47 -1.33 -13.87
C PRO A 221 4.45 -0.32 -12.72
N GLY A 222 5.64 -0.01 -12.16
CA GLY A 222 5.77 0.87 -11.00
C GLY A 222 5.09 0.38 -9.71
N GLY A 223 4.72 -0.90 -9.64
CA GLY A 223 3.97 -1.49 -8.52
C GLY A 223 2.45 -1.35 -8.64
N GLY A 224 1.97 -0.84 -9.75
CA GLY A 224 0.56 -0.56 -10.00
C GLY A 224 0.06 0.76 -9.40
N PRO A 225 -1.19 1.15 -9.67
CA PRO A 225 -1.80 2.36 -9.13
C PRO A 225 -2.27 2.15 -7.69
N ALA A 226 -1.32 2.05 -6.77
CA ALA A 226 -1.51 1.91 -5.33
C ALA A 226 -0.59 2.88 -4.58
N TYR A 227 -0.86 3.16 -3.32
CA TYR A 227 -0.06 4.10 -2.52
C TYR A 227 1.47 3.93 -2.77
N PRO A 228 2.24 5.00 -3.00
CA PRO A 228 1.86 6.42 -3.06
C PRO A 228 1.37 6.85 -4.45
N LEU A 229 1.19 5.92 -5.37
CA LEU A 229 0.78 6.17 -6.76
C LEU A 229 -0.74 6.05 -6.91
N SER A 230 -1.20 6.55 -8.05
CA SER A 230 -2.59 6.49 -8.50
C SER A 230 -2.61 6.60 -10.01
N ALA A 231 -3.68 6.18 -10.66
CA ALA A 231 -3.83 6.29 -12.11
C ALA A 231 -5.17 6.91 -12.51
N LEU A 232 -5.18 7.57 -13.67
CA LEU A 232 -6.43 7.96 -14.32
C LEU A 232 -7.18 6.72 -14.75
N GLY A 233 -8.48 6.70 -14.46
CA GLY A 233 -9.33 5.60 -14.86
C GLY A 233 -10.79 5.82 -14.57
N LEU A 234 -11.55 4.81 -14.91
CA LEU A 234 -12.97 4.70 -14.67
C LEU A 234 -13.24 3.39 -13.93
N ARG A 235 -13.99 3.48 -12.83
CA ARG A 235 -14.47 2.34 -12.07
C ARG A 235 -15.99 2.33 -12.05
N LEU A 236 -16.56 1.17 -12.26
CA LEU A 236 -17.96 0.83 -12.11
C LEU A 236 -18.14 -0.05 -10.88
N SER A 237 -19.13 0.24 -10.04
CA SER A 237 -19.59 -0.62 -8.96
C SER A 237 -21.07 -0.88 -9.13
N ALA A 238 -21.49 -2.13 -9.00
CA ALA A 238 -22.89 -2.53 -9.12
C ALA A 238 -23.27 -3.53 -8.02
N ARG A 239 -24.45 -3.35 -7.43
CA ARG A 239 -25.05 -4.27 -6.46
C ARG A 239 -26.32 -4.88 -7.05
N PRO A 240 -26.19 -5.97 -7.84
CA PRO A 240 -27.35 -6.57 -8.54
C PRO A 240 -28.36 -7.19 -7.59
N VAL A 241 -27.89 -7.74 -6.48
CA VAL A 241 -28.69 -8.28 -5.38
C VAL A 241 -28.00 -7.99 -4.05
N ASP A 242 -28.75 -8.07 -2.96
CA ASP A 242 -28.19 -7.89 -1.62
C ASP A 242 -27.10 -8.91 -1.32
N GLY A 243 -26.03 -8.46 -0.69
CA GLY A 243 -24.87 -9.28 -0.40
C GLY A 243 -23.92 -9.56 -1.57
N VAL A 244 -24.22 -9.06 -2.78
CA VAL A 244 -23.32 -9.18 -3.94
C VAL A 244 -22.96 -7.79 -4.49
N GLN A 245 -21.66 -7.52 -4.59
CA GLN A 245 -21.13 -6.33 -5.26
C GLN A 245 -20.17 -6.73 -6.36
N ILE A 246 -20.26 -6.08 -7.51
CA ILE A 246 -19.36 -6.27 -8.64
C ILE A 246 -18.61 -4.97 -8.87
N LEU A 247 -17.29 -5.02 -8.85
CA LEU A 247 -16.41 -3.93 -9.22
C LEU A 247 -15.75 -4.24 -10.56
N ALA A 248 -15.67 -3.26 -11.44
CA ALA A 248 -14.92 -3.34 -12.67
C ALA A 248 -14.27 -1.99 -12.96
N GLY A 249 -13.03 -2.00 -13.45
CA GLY A 249 -12.32 -0.77 -13.75
C GLY A 249 -11.37 -0.88 -14.92
N VAL A 250 -11.13 0.26 -15.57
CA VAL A 250 -10.11 0.45 -16.57
C VAL A 250 -9.29 1.66 -16.20
N PHE A 251 -7.97 1.46 -16.11
CA PHE A 251 -7.02 2.47 -15.66
C PHE A 251 -5.86 2.55 -16.63
N ASN A 252 -5.12 3.66 -16.62
CA ASN A 252 -3.85 3.72 -17.29
C ASN A 252 -2.90 2.67 -16.70
N GLY A 253 -2.24 1.87 -17.55
CA GLY A 253 -1.41 0.75 -17.12
C GLY A 253 -0.22 1.18 -16.29
N THR A 254 0.48 2.25 -16.71
CA THR A 254 1.63 2.80 -15.98
C THR A 254 1.24 4.05 -15.19
N PRO A 255 1.24 3.99 -13.84
CA PRO A 255 0.92 5.15 -13.01
C PRO A 255 2.04 6.21 -12.98
N LEU A 256 3.24 5.89 -13.46
CA LEU A 256 4.40 6.77 -13.49
C LEU A 256 4.66 7.33 -14.89
N LYS A 257 5.05 8.59 -14.96
CA LYS A 257 5.62 9.17 -16.17
C LYS A 257 7.10 8.81 -16.25
N ASN A 258 7.58 8.35 -17.40
CA ASN A 258 8.97 8.00 -17.63
C ASN A 258 9.94 9.11 -17.15
N GLY A 259 10.78 8.78 -16.17
CA GLY A 259 11.93 9.59 -15.75
C GLY A 259 11.61 10.86 -14.95
N SER A 260 10.44 11.03 -14.38
CA SER A 260 10.10 12.21 -13.59
C SER A 260 9.77 11.87 -12.15
N ASN A 261 10.26 12.72 -11.25
CA ASN A 261 9.74 12.83 -9.89
C ASN A 261 8.34 13.48 -10.00
N ASP A 262 7.34 12.64 -10.20
CA ASP A 262 5.97 13.06 -10.43
C ASP A 262 5.25 13.27 -9.10
N HIS A 263 4.94 14.52 -8.80
CA HIS A 263 4.16 14.90 -7.62
C HIS A 263 2.65 14.56 -7.73
N GLY A 264 2.28 13.61 -8.59
CA GLY A 264 0.90 13.20 -8.82
C GLY A 264 0.09 14.19 -9.67
N THR A 265 0.75 15.15 -10.31
CA THR A 265 0.11 16.18 -11.16
C THR A 265 0.30 15.91 -12.66
N SER A 266 1.04 14.90 -13.02
CA SER A 266 1.11 14.37 -14.38
C SER A 266 0.03 13.31 -14.57
N PHE A 267 -0.71 13.43 -15.66
CA PHE A 267 -1.77 12.49 -16.03
C PHE A 267 -1.35 11.76 -17.33
N PRO A 268 -0.44 10.76 -17.23
CA PRO A 268 -0.01 10.03 -18.42
C PRO A 268 -1.19 9.28 -19.01
N LEU A 269 -1.37 9.40 -20.32
CA LEU A 269 -2.35 8.69 -21.10
C LEU A 269 -1.63 7.95 -22.23
N GLY A 270 -2.09 6.73 -22.56
CA GLY A 270 -1.59 5.99 -23.70
C GLY A 270 -0.47 4.98 -23.42
N ASN A 271 -0.16 4.68 -22.18
CA ASN A 271 0.81 3.66 -21.79
C ASN A 271 0.13 2.34 -21.45
N GLY A 272 -0.66 1.79 -22.37
CA GLY A 272 -1.42 0.57 -22.11
C GLY A 272 -2.67 0.81 -21.26
N ALA A 273 -3.32 -0.29 -20.87
CA ALA A 273 -4.51 -0.25 -20.03
C ALA A 273 -4.47 -1.40 -19.02
N LEU A 274 -4.69 -1.07 -17.76
CA LEU A 274 -4.95 -2.03 -16.70
C LEU A 274 -6.47 -2.22 -16.54
N LEU A 275 -6.93 -3.42 -16.81
CA LEU A 275 -8.29 -3.87 -16.56
C LEU A 275 -8.32 -4.65 -15.26
N ILE A 276 -9.29 -4.38 -14.40
CA ILE A 276 -9.45 -5.11 -13.14
C ILE A 276 -10.93 -5.35 -12.87
N SER A 277 -11.27 -6.52 -12.34
CA SER A 277 -12.61 -6.84 -11.90
C SER A 277 -12.60 -7.68 -10.64
N GLU A 278 -13.62 -7.48 -9.80
CA GLU A 278 -13.80 -8.19 -8.54
C GLU A 278 -15.28 -8.40 -8.25
N VAL A 279 -15.65 -9.59 -7.81
CA VAL A 279 -16.97 -9.88 -7.27
C VAL A 279 -16.82 -10.08 -5.77
N GLN A 280 -17.62 -9.36 -5.00
CA GLN A 280 -17.66 -9.43 -3.55
C GLN A 280 -18.96 -10.07 -3.08
N PHE A 281 -18.85 -10.97 -2.13
CA PHE A 281 -19.98 -11.60 -1.43
C PHE A 281 -19.87 -11.21 0.04
N SER A 282 -20.95 -10.71 0.65
CA SER A 282 -20.96 -10.30 2.05
C SER A 282 -22.22 -10.72 2.78
N TYR A 283 -22.06 -11.04 4.05
CA TYR A 283 -23.15 -11.24 4.97
C TYR A 283 -22.77 -10.64 6.34
N PRO A 284 -23.61 -9.80 6.94
CA PRO A 284 -24.79 -9.16 6.33
C PRO A 284 -24.44 -8.39 5.05
N SER A 285 -25.43 -8.12 4.23
CA SER A 285 -25.22 -7.41 2.97
C SER A 285 -24.68 -6.00 3.24
N LEU A 286 -23.71 -5.59 2.41
CA LEU A 286 -23.15 -4.23 2.46
C LEU A 286 -24.28 -3.20 2.21
N GLY A 287 -24.53 -2.34 3.19
CA GLY A 287 -25.57 -1.32 3.13
C GLY A 287 -26.80 -1.56 4.03
N THR A 288 -26.98 -2.75 4.58
CA THR A 288 -28.05 -3.05 5.55
C THR A 288 -27.58 -2.82 6.99
N LEU A 289 -27.13 -1.61 7.31
CA LEU A 289 -26.71 -1.23 8.67
C LEU A 289 -27.87 -1.12 9.68
N VAL A 290 -29.09 -1.48 9.28
CA VAL A 290 -30.31 -1.22 10.07
C VAL A 290 -31.01 -2.51 10.55
N ASP A 291 -30.48 -3.69 10.20
CA ASP A 291 -31.07 -4.92 10.70
C ASP A 291 -30.50 -5.29 12.08
N PRO A 292 -31.32 -5.24 13.16
CA PRO A 292 -30.87 -5.63 14.49
C PRO A 292 -30.37 -7.07 14.56
N GLU A 293 -30.95 -8.00 13.78
CA GLU A 293 -30.52 -9.39 13.69
C GLU A 293 -29.13 -9.52 13.00
N ALA A 294 -28.82 -8.60 12.07
CA ALA A 294 -27.52 -8.55 11.41
C ALA A 294 -26.39 -8.15 12.39
N SER A 295 -26.69 -7.37 13.43
CA SER A 295 -25.70 -6.97 14.43
C SER A 295 -25.23 -8.13 15.33
N GLU A 296 -26.03 -9.19 15.46
CA GLU A 296 -25.70 -10.39 16.24
C GLU A 296 -25.00 -11.46 15.40
N SER A 297 -25.08 -11.37 14.07
CA SER A 297 -24.50 -12.37 13.16
C SER A 297 -22.96 -12.28 13.10
N LEU A 298 -22.33 -13.43 12.87
CA LEU A 298 -20.91 -13.51 12.52
C LEU A 298 -20.74 -13.13 11.05
N GLY A 299 -20.37 -11.86 10.80
CA GLY A 299 -20.24 -11.32 9.46
C GLY A 299 -19.03 -11.86 8.69
N TRP A 300 -19.16 -11.92 7.36
CA TRP A 300 -18.06 -12.28 6.47
C TRP A 300 -18.14 -11.53 5.14
N THR A 301 -16.99 -11.37 4.50
CA THR A 301 -16.88 -10.87 3.13
C THR A 301 -15.86 -11.69 2.37
N TYR A 302 -16.25 -12.23 1.21
CA TYR A 302 -15.35 -12.94 0.30
C TYR A 302 -15.30 -12.23 -1.05
N ARG A 303 -14.11 -12.17 -1.64
CA ARG A 303 -13.80 -11.47 -2.89
C ARG A 303 -13.09 -12.42 -3.84
N LEU A 304 -13.50 -12.39 -5.10
CA LEU A 304 -12.86 -13.11 -6.19
C LEU A 304 -12.62 -12.10 -7.32
N GLY A 305 -11.41 -12.01 -7.79
CA GLY A 305 -11.08 -11.05 -8.82
C GLY A 305 -9.85 -11.41 -9.64
N GLY A 306 -9.58 -10.55 -10.60
CA GLY A 306 -8.40 -10.65 -11.45
C GLY A 306 -8.12 -9.34 -12.15
N TRP A 307 -6.89 -9.20 -12.61
CA TRP A 307 -6.46 -8.07 -13.42
C TRP A 307 -5.74 -8.51 -14.68
N TYR A 308 -5.79 -7.68 -15.71
CA TYR A 308 -5.05 -7.79 -16.95
C TYR A 308 -4.46 -6.44 -17.32
N ASP A 309 -3.15 -6.40 -17.54
CA ASP A 309 -2.44 -5.22 -18.02
C ASP A 309 -1.99 -5.46 -19.46
N ALA A 310 -2.33 -4.54 -20.37
CA ALA A 310 -2.06 -4.66 -21.79
C ALA A 310 -0.67 -4.17 -22.20
N GLU A 311 0.17 -3.74 -21.26
CA GLU A 311 1.52 -3.24 -21.55
C GLU A 311 2.48 -4.36 -21.99
N SER A 312 3.70 -3.97 -22.32
CA SER A 312 4.80 -4.88 -22.61
C SER A 312 5.66 -5.07 -21.37
N PHE A 313 5.95 -6.34 -21.07
CA PHE A 313 6.70 -6.76 -19.89
C PHE A 313 8.02 -7.41 -20.31
N GLY A 314 9.11 -6.99 -19.71
CA GLY A 314 10.43 -7.60 -19.92
C GLY A 314 10.55 -8.97 -19.26
N ASP A 315 11.21 -9.92 -19.90
CA ASP A 315 11.55 -11.19 -19.29
C ASP A 315 12.59 -10.98 -18.18
N PRO A 316 12.26 -11.29 -16.90
CA PRO A 316 13.19 -11.15 -15.79
C PRO A 316 14.41 -12.12 -15.86
N ALA A 317 14.38 -13.09 -16.77
CA ALA A 317 15.45 -14.04 -17.03
C ALA A 317 16.33 -13.64 -18.23
N SER A 318 16.12 -12.48 -18.84
CA SER A 318 16.87 -12.03 -20.04
C SER A 318 18.06 -11.15 -19.65
N THR A 319 19.25 -11.43 -20.20
CA THR A 319 20.50 -10.73 -19.87
C THR A 319 20.96 -9.66 -20.86
N ALA A 320 20.62 -9.76 -22.14
CA ALA A 320 21.26 -8.92 -23.16
C ALA A 320 20.29 -8.04 -23.99
N GLN A 321 19.16 -8.54 -24.33
CA GLN A 321 18.03 -7.79 -24.89
C GLN A 321 16.80 -8.41 -24.24
N ALA A 322 16.21 -7.68 -23.29
CA ALA A 322 15.04 -8.17 -22.59
C ALA A 322 13.96 -8.55 -23.63
N GLN A 323 13.70 -9.85 -23.75
CA GLN A 323 12.59 -10.33 -24.52
C GLN A 323 11.34 -9.68 -23.97
N GLN A 324 10.55 -9.05 -24.83
CA GLN A 324 9.31 -8.37 -24.45
C GLN A 324 8.14 -9.29 -24.65
N HIS A 325 7.29 -9.37 -23.65
CA HIS A 325 6.04 -10.13 -23.68
C HIS A 325 4.87 -9.16 -23.59
N SER A 326 3.89 -9.32 -24.45
CA SER A 326 2.69 -8.48 -24.45
C SER A 326 1.67 -9.03 -23.45
N GLY A 327 1.16 -8.13 -22.62
CA GLY A 327 0.13 -8.40 -21.65
C GLY A 327 0.59 -9.21 -20.42
N ASN A 328 -0.04 -8.95 -19.29
CA ASN A 328 0.17 -9.66 -18.03
C ASN A 328 -1.16 -9.82 -17.29
N TYR A 329 -1.32 -10.88 -16.50
CA TYR A 329 -2.53 -11.06 -15.70
C TYR A 329 -2.29 -11.90 -14.44
N ALA A 330 -3.15 -11.70 -13.46
CA ALA A 330 -3.23 -12.56 -12.29
C ALA A 330 -4.67 -12.70 -11.80
N LEU A 331 -4.91 -13.75 -11.03
CA LEU A 331 -6.16 -14.02 -10.34
C LEU A 331 -5.92 -13.96 -8.83
N TYR A 332 -6.96 -13.56 -8.07
CA TYR A 332 -6.90 -13.51 -6.63
C TYR A 332 -8.23 -13.85 -5.95
N ALA A 333 -8.11 -14.26 -4.70
CA ALA A 333 -9.21 -14.38 -3.76
C ALA A 333 -8.82 -13.75 -2.43
N ALA A 334 -9.76 -13.09 -1.77
CA ALA A 334 -9.60 -12.53 -0.43
C ALA A 334 -10.85 -12.81 0.40
N GLY A 335 -10.68 -12.89 1.71
CA GLY A 335 -11.79 -13.11 2.63
C GLY A 335 -11.50 -12.55 4.00
N ASP A 336 -12.56 -12.02 4.61
CA ASP A 336 -12.63 -11.57 5.99
C ASP A 336 -13.79 -12.29 6.67
N HIS A 337 -13.57 -12.86 7.83
CA HIS A 337 -14.59 -13.63 8.54
C HIS A 337 -14.51 -13.37 10.05
N LEU A 338 -15.59 -12.88 10.63
CA LEU A 338 -15.77 -12.80 12.08
C LEU A 338 -16.15 -14.18 12.58
N ILE A 339 -15.23 -14.88 13.27
CA ILE A 339 -15.42 -16.28 13.69
C ILE A 339 -15.93 -16.43 15.13
N TRP A 340 -15.79 -15.40 15.95
CA TRP A 340 -16.22 -15.43 17.32
C TRP A 340 -16.53 -14.03 17.86
N ARG A 341 -17.55 -13.95 18.71
CA ARG A 341 -17.95 -12.78 19.48
C ARG A 341 -18.27 -13.19 20.90
N ASP A 342 -17.80 -12.40 21.87
CA ASP A 342 -18.10 -12.62 23.27
C ASP A 342 -19.57 -12.28 23.57
N SER A 343 -20.28 -13.18 24.26
CA SER A 343 -21.70 -12.98 24.63
C SER A 343 -21.90 -11.88 25.65
N ASN A 344 -20.89 -11.56 26.46
CA ASN A 344 -20.97 -10.56 27.51
C ASN A 344 -20.42 -9.19 27.08
N ASP A 345 -19.54 -9.16 26.06
CA ASP A 345 -18.97 -7.96 25.50
C ASP A 345 -18.98 -8.05 23.97
N PRO A 346 -20.00 -7.50 23.29
CA PRO A 346 -20.12 -7.55 21.83
C PRO A 346 -18.95 -6.91 21.07
N ASN A 347 -18.18 -6.02 21.71
CA ASN A 347 -16.99 -5.42 21.12
C ASN A 347 -15.81 -6.40 21.08
N ARG A 348 -15.84 -7.42 21.93
CA ARG A 348 -14.78 -8.42 22.00
C ARG A 348 -15.01 -9.49 20.94
N THR A 349 -14.21 -9.44 19.88
CA THR A 349 -14.41 -10.29 18.70
C THR A 349 -13.09 -10.86 18.21
N LEU A 350 -13.16 -12.03 17.56
CA LEU A 350 -12.06 -12.65 16.83
C LEU A 350 -12.43 -12.79 15.37
N SER A 351 -11.61 -12.20 14.51
CA SER A 351 -11.75 -12.27 13.06
C SER A 351 -10.55 -12.96 12.42
N LEU A 352 -10.78 -13.69 11.34
CA LEU A 352 -9.73 -14.21 10.48
C LEU A 352 -9.80 -13.49 9.14
N PHE A 353 -8.66 -13.37 8.48
CA PHE A 353 -8.59 -12.96 7.09
C PHE A 353 -7.59 -13.79 6.31
N GLY A 354 -7.79 -13.85 4.99
CA GLY A 354 -6.87 -14.51 4.10
C GLY A 354 -6.92 -13.89 2.72
N ARG A 355 -5.76 -13.90 2.04
CA ARG A 355 -5.64 -13.42 0.67
C ARG A 355 -4.63 -14.30 -0.06
N VAL A 356 -5.03 -14.76 -1.25
CA VAL A 356 -4.19 -15.59 -2.12
C VAL A 356 -4.26 -15.04 -3.53
N MET A 357 -3.14 -15.04 -4.22
CA MET A 357 -3.08 -14.65 -5.61
C MET A 357 -1.96 -15.33 -6.37
N GLY A 358 -2.12 -15.43 -7.69
CA GLY A 358 -1.15 -16.10 -8.52
C GLY A 358 -1.29 -15.78 -9.99
N THR A 359 -0.19 -16.01 -10.71
CA THR A 359 -0.08 -15.91 -12.16
C THR A 359 0.65 -17.13 -12.71
N PRO A 360 0.24 -17.69 -13.85
CA PRO A 360 0.99 -18.75 -14.53
C PRO A 360 2.14 -18.21 -15.40
N LEU A 361 2.22 -16.89 -15.61
CA LEU A 361 3.15 -16.24 -16.54
C LEU A 361 4.51 -15.99 -15.85
N SER A 362 5.36 -17.03 -15.81
CA SER A 362 6.67 -16.93 -15.16
C SER A 362 7.72 -16.15 -15.96
N ASP A 363 7.50 -15.97 -17.27
CA ASP A 363 8.42 -15.36 -18.23
C ASP A 363 8.40 -13.82 -18.22
N ARG A 364 7.54 -13.21 -17.42
CA ARG A 364 7.38 -11.76 -17.32
C ARG A 364 7.13 -11.26 -15.90
N ASN A 365 7.08 -12.15 -14.93
CA ASN A 365 6.78 -11.86 -13.54
C ASN A 365 7.91 -12.23 -12.61
N LEU A 366 8.20 -11.36 -11.63
CA LEU A 366 9.11 -11.66 -10.53
C LEU A 366 8.46 -12.62 -9.54
N ILE A 367 7.18 -12.41 -9.23
CA ILE A 367 6.41 -13.17 -8.25
C ILE A 367 5.37 -14.03 -8.96
N SER A 368 5.38 -15.32 -8.71
CA SER A 368 4.38 -16.25 -9.26
C SER A 368 3.17 -16.44 -8.36
N ALA A 369 3.32 -16.26 -7.05
CA ALA A 369 2.24 -16.37 -6.08
C ALA A 369 2.54 -15.56 -4.81
N SER A 370 1.50 -15.02 -4.18
CA SER A 370 1.59 -14.41 -2.86
C SER A 370 0.40 -14.80 -1.99
N PHE A 371 0.66 -14.91 -0.67
CA PHE A 371 -0.32 -15.34 0.34
C PHE A 371 -0.20 -14.44 1.55
N ASN A 372 -1.35 -14.02 2.10
CA ASN A 372 -1.45 -13.34 3.38
C ASN A 372 -2.55 -13.99 4.21
N PHE A 373 -2.29 -14.24 5.48
CA PHE A 373 -3.26 -14.76 6.42
C PHE A 373 -3.05 -14.11 7.78
N GLY A 374 -4.13 -13.92 8.53
CA GLY A 374 -4.01 -13.40 9.87
C GLY A 374 -5.28 -13.52 10.68
N ALA A 375 -5.10 -13.17 11.94
CA ALA A 375 -6.15 -13.11 12.94
C ALA A 375 -6.11 -11.77 13.67
N LEU A 376 -7.28 -11.20 13.93
CA LEU A 376 -7.47 -9.98 14.68
C LEU A 376 -8.38 -10.23 15.87
N MET A 377 -7.97 -9.76 17.03
CA MET A 377 -8.79 -9.73 18.22
C MET A 377 -9.05 -8.29 18.62
N HIS A 378 -10.29 -7.83 18.50
CA HIS A 378 -10.75 -6.56 19.04
C HIS A 378 -11.05 -6.70 20.51
N SER A 379 -10.81 -5.63 21.28
CA SER A 379 -11.00 -5.61 22.75
C SER A 379 -10.28 -6.78 23.46
N PRO A 380 -8.96 -7.03 23.19
CA PRO A 380 -8.26 -8.20 23.75
C PRO A 380 -8.13 -8.15 25.26
N LEU A 381 -8.12 -6.97 25.85
CA LEU A 381 -7.99 -6.74 27.29
C LEU A 381 -9.27 -6.16 27.88
N ALA A 382 -9.63 -6.60 29.06
CA ALA A 382 -10.75 -6.04 29.81
C ALA A 382 -10.54 -4.52 30.02
N ASN A 383 -11.61 -3.74 29.90
CA ASN A 383 -11.60 -2.27 29.98
C ASN A 383 -10.84 -1.54 28.88
N ARG A 384 -10.53 -2.22 27.77
CA ARG A 384 -9.86 -1.65 26.58
C ARG A 384 -10.64 -1.96 25.30
N PRO A 385 -11.88 -1.44 25.15
CA PRO A 385 -12.78 -1.84 24.08
C PRO A 385 -12.34 -1.35 22.69
N MET A 386 -11.46 -0.35 22.61
CA MET A 386 -10.98 0.22 21.35
C MET A 386 -9.63 -0.35 20.90
N ASP A 387 -9.01 -1.20 21.71
CA ASP A 387 -7.72 -1.78 21.37
C ASP A 387 -7.89 -3.00 20.44
N THR A 388 -6.85 -3.26 19.63
CA THR A 388 -6.85 -4.40 18.72
C THR A 388 -5.48 -5.08 18.75
N ALA A 389 -5.46 -6.40 18.84
CA ALA A 389 -4.27 -7.23 18.70
C ALA A 389 -4.34 -8.02 17.37
N GLY A 390 -3.23 -8.13 16.68
CA GLY A 390 -3.15 -8.82 15.40
C GLY A 390 -1.93 -9.71 15.27
N LEU A 391 -2.12 -10.88 14.64
CA LEU A 391 -1.05 -11.77 14.20
C LEU A 391 -1.28 -12.08 12.71
N ALA A 392 -0.26 -11.84 11.88
CA ALA A 392 -0.34 -12.11 10.45
C ALA A 392 0.92 -12.80 9.93
N VAL A 393 0.76 -13.49 8.81
CA VAL A 393 1.85 -14.12 8.06
C VAL A 393 1.71 -13.78 6.58
N GLY A 394 2.83 -13.64 5.90
CA GLY A 394 2.87 -13.46 4.45
C GLY A 394 3.92 -14.36 3.79
N LEU A 395 3.68 -14.69 2.55
CA LEU A 395 4.59 -15.45 1.69
C LEU A 395 4.56 -14.88 0.28
N ALA A 396 5.73 -14.61 -0.27
CA ALA A 396 5.95 -14.27 -1.67
C ALA A 396 6.83 -15.34 -2.33
N LYS A 397 6.33 -15.98 -3.40
CA LYS A 397 7.05 -17.00 -4.15
C LYS A 397 7.55 -16.41 -5.46
N VAL A 398 8.85 -16.46 -5.65
CA VAL A 398 9.51 -16.03 -6.88
C VAL A 398 9.15 -16.95 -8.04
N SER A 399 9.09 -16.42 -9.26
CA SER A 399 8.77 -17.17 -10.47
C SER A 399 9.86 -18.21 -10.81
N SER A 400 9.46 -19.25 -11.55
CA SER A 400 10.38 -20.29 -11.97
C SER A 400 11.46 -19.77 -12.93
N SER A 401 11.13 -18.81 -13.79
CA SER A 401 12.08 -18.19 -14.72
C SER A 401 13.23 -17.50 -13.98
N VAL A 402 12.91 -16.72 -12.95
CA VAL A 402 13.92 -16.04 -12.11
C VAL A 402 14.80 -17.04 -11.37
N THR A 403 14.23 -18.11 -10.80
CA THR A 403 14.98 -19.16 -10.13
C THR A 403 15.94 -19.90 -11.09
N GLN A 404 15.49 -20.17 -12.33
CA GLN A 404 16.32 -20.79 -13.37
C GLN A 404 17.43 -19.85 -13.84
N PHE A 405 17.11 -18.56 -14.00
CA PHE A 405 18.10 -17.53 -14.34
C PHE A 405 19.21 -17.43 -13.30
N ASP A 406 18.88 -17.39 -12.01
CA ASP A 406 19.87 -17.37 -10.93
C ASP A 406 20.80 -18.61 -11.00
N ARG A 407 20.24 -19.81 -11.25
CA ARG A 407 21.03 -21.04 -11.43
C ARG A 407 21.97 -20.97 -12.62
N ALA A 408 21.45 -20.50 -13.77
CA ALA A 408 22.26 -20.38 -14.99
C ALA A 408 23.40 -19.38 -14.81
N ASN A 409 23.13 -18.22 -14.19
CA ASN A 409 24.14 -17.22 -13.88
C ASN A 409 25.22 -17.75 -12.92
N ASN A 410 24.82 -18.47 -11.87
CA ASN A 410 25.76 -19.06 -10.92
C ASN A 410 26.68 -20.07 -11.61
N LEU A 411 26.17 -20.89 -12.55
CA LEU A 411 26.98 -21.81 -13.33
C LEU A 411 27.94 -21.06 -14.25
N LEU A 412 27.51 -20.02 -14.95
CA LEU A 412 28.34 -19.19 -15.83
C LEU A 412 29.44 -18.46 -15.06
N ALA A 413 29.14 -18.01 -13.84
CA ALA A 413 30.08 -17.33 -12.96
C ALA A 413 31.04 -18.28 -12.25
N GLY A 414 30.92 -19.61 -12.42
CA GLY A 414 31.74 -20.60 -11.72
C GLY A 414 31.40 -20.74 -10.22
N THR A 415 30.23 -20.28 -9.79
CA THR A 415 29.73 -20.32 -8.41
C THR A 415 28.46 -21.14 -8.28
N PRO A 416 28.43 -22.44 -8.62
CA PRO A 416 27.22 -23.24 -8.73
C PRO A 416 26.45 -23.39 -7.41
N ASN A 417 27.11 -23.16 -6.28
CA ASN A 417 26.51 -23.23 -4.93
C ASN A 417 26.07 -21.87 -4.37
N ALA A 418 26.22 -20.77 -5.13
CA ALA A 418 25.77 -19.47 -4.70
C ALA A 418 24.25 -19.45 -4.49
N PRO A 419 23.73 -18.57 -3.62
CA PRO A 419 22.31 -18.43 -3.34
C PRO A 419 21.47 -18.25 -4.60
N ILE A 420 20.26 -18.82 -4.59
CA ILE A 420 19.22 -18.63 -5.61
C ILE A 420 17.95 -18.15 -4.95
N ARG A 421 17.23 -17.25 -5.60
CA ARG A 421 15.95 -16.73 -5.10
C ARG A 421 14.85 -17.77 -5.23
N THR A 422 14.04 -17.89 -4.19
CA THR A 422 12.95 -18.88 -4.13
C THR A 422 11.66 -18.29 -3.56
N GLN A 423 11.67 -17.90 -2.30
CA GLN A 423 10.53 -17.34 -1.60
C GLN A 423 10.96 -16.54 -0.38
N GLU A 424 10.21 -15.52 -0.02
CA GLU A 424 10.32 -14.77 1.23
C GLU A 424 9.06 -14.96 2.08
N LYS A 425 9.20 -14.96 3.40
CA LYS A 425 8.10 -15.07 4.35
C LYS A 425 8.27 -14.06 5.45
N PHE A 426 7.15 -13.56 5.98
CA PHE A 426 7.17 -12.78 7.21
C PHE A 426 6.09 -13.25 8.20
N ILE A 427 6.31 -12.93 9.46
CA ILE A 427 5.33 -13.01 10.53
C ILE A 427 5.31 -11.63 11.19
N GLU A 428 4.13 -11.09 11.46
CA GLU A 428 3.93 -9.82 12.14
C GLU A 428 3.01 -10.00 13.34
N LEU A 429 3.43 -9.44 14.47
CA LEU A 429 2.64 -9.29 15.68
C LEU A 429 2.50 -7.81 15.98
N THR A 430 1.28 -7.32 16.02
CA THR A 430 0.98 -5.92 16.26
C THR A 430 -0.09 -5.71 17.31
N TYR A 431 -0.04 -4.56 18.01
CA TYR A 431 -1.05 -4.17 18.99
C TYR A 431 -1.39 -2.70 18.84
N GLN A 432 -2.65 -2.39 18.51
CA GLN A 432 -3.15 -1.03 18.44
C GLN A 432 -3.69 -0.60 19.81
N PHE A 433 -2.98 0.31 20.46
CA PHE A 433 -3.35 0.94 21.72
C PHE A 433 -4.02 2.27 21.44
N GLN A 434 -5.34 2.32 21.50
CA GLN A 434 -6.11 3.55 21.31
C GLN A 434 -6.10 4.37 22.62
N TYR A 435 -5.22 5.37 22.67
CA TYR A 435 -5.09 6.22 23.87
C TYR A 435 -6.19 7.29 23.94
N ARG A 436 -6.53 7.89 22.78
CA ARG A 436 -7.66 8.82 22.58
C ARG A 436 -8.29 8.52 21.22
N PRO A 437 -9.52 8.93 20.92
CA PRO A 437 -10.10 8.74 19.59
C PRO A 437 -9.21 9.25 18.44
N TRP A 438 -8.41 10.26 18.69
CA TRP A 438 -7.50 10.90 17.74
C TRP A 438 -6.02 10.53 17.91
N LEU A 439 -5.66 9.66 18.89
CA LEU A 439 -4.26 9.26 19.16
C LEU A 439 -4.16 7.76 19.40
N LEU A 440 -3.45 7.10 18.51
CA LEU A 440 -3.17 5.67 18.56
C LEU A 440 -1.65 5.44 18.61
N PHE A 441 -1.23 4.48 19.44
CA PHE A 441 0.11 3.92 19.45
C PHE A 441 0.06 2.47 19.01
N GLN A 442 0.99 2.02 18.17
CA GLN A 442 1.01 0.68 17.64
C GLN A 442 2.44 0.10 17.71
N PRO A 443 2.82 -0.57 18.81
CA PRO A 443 4.02 -1.41 18.82
C PRO A 443 3.86 -2.55 17.83
N ASP A 444 4.96 -2.85 17.13
CA ASP A 444 5.02 -3.81 16.05
C ASP A 444 6.30 -4.65 16.12
N LEU A 445 6.17 -5.94 15.83
CA LEU A 445 7.26 -6.89 15.77
C LEU A 445 7.11 -7.75 14.53
N GLN A 446 8.13 -7.75 13.66
CA GLN A 446 8.15 -8.58 12.47
C GLN A 446 9.37 -9.50 12.46
N TYR A 447 9.19 -10.70 11.95
CA TYR A 447 10.27 -11.63 11.62
C TYR A 447 10.21 -11.96 10.14
N VAL A 448 11.30 -11.70 9.42
CA VAL A 448 11.41 -12.01 7.99
C VAL A 448 12.37 -13.19 7.80
N SER A 449 11.87 -14.21 7.15
CA SER A 449 12.64 -15.40 6.80
C SER A 449 12.97 -15.38 5.32
N ASN A 450 14.25 -15.61 5.04
CA ASN A 450 14.80 -15.66 3.68
C ASN A 450 14.64 -14.33 2.92
N PRO A 451 15.14 -13.19 3.47
CA PRO A 451 15.01 -11.86 2.88
C PRO A 451 15.45 -11.82 1.42
N GLY A 452 14.77 -10.96 0.62
CA GLY A 452 15.00 -10.89 -0.82
C GLY A 452 14.70 -12.21 -1.56
N ALA A 453 13.87 -13.08 -0.96
CA ALA A 453 13.64 -14.48 -1.39
C ALA A 453 14.89 -15.37 -1.35
N GLY A 454 15.89 -15.00 -0.57
CA GLY A 454 17.16 -15.72 -0.41
C GLY A 454 18.27 -15.21 -1.32
N VAL A 455 18.31 -13.91 -1.54
CA VAL A 455 19.45 -13.25 -2.22
C VAL A 455 20.76 -13.48 -1.47
N ALA A 456 21.87 -13.37 -2.20
CA ALA A 456 23.20 -13.41 -1.61
C ALA A 456 23.43 -12.23 -0.66
N ASP A 457 24.12 -12.46 0.43
CA ASP A 457 24.63 -11.40 1.31
C ASP A 457 25.70 -10.60 0.55
N PRO A 458 25.56 -9.28 0.37
CA PRO A 458 26.56 -8.47 -0.34
C PRO A 458 27.97 -8.57 0.24
N ASN A 459 28.08 -8.82 1.56
CA ASN A 459 29.35 -8.94 2.25
C ASN A 459 29.90 -10.39 2.21
N HIS A 460 29.04 -11.39 1.97
CA HIS A 460 29.38 -12.81 1.91
C HIS A 460 28.61 -13.48 0.77
N PRO A 461 29.01 -13.28 -0.51
CA PRO A 461 28.21 -13.69 -1.69
C PRO A 461 27.90 -15.19 -1.77
N ASP A 462 28.64 -16.03 -1.09
CA ASP A 462 28.42 -17.49 -1.03
C ASP A 462 27.32 -17.89 -0.02
N SER A 463 26.81 -16.95 0.74
CA SER A 463 25.75 -17.18 1.75
C SER A 463 24.53 -16.30 1.49
N ARG A 464 23.38 -16.78 1.93
CA ARG A 464 22.13 -16.00 1.89
C ARG A 464 22.15 -14.91 2.94
N LEU A 465 21.46 -13.82 2.62
CA LEU A 465 21.12 -12.79 3.60
C LEU A 465 20.41 -13.42 4.80
N LYS A 466 20.82 -13.02 6.01
CA LYS A 466 20.32 -13.61 7.26
C LYS A 466 18.90 -13.15 7.54
N ASN A 467 18.10 -14.06 8.13
CA ASN A 467 16.77 -13.75 8.61
C ASN A 467 16.78 -12.56 9.58
N GLU A 468 15.70 -11.78 9.59
CA GLU A 468 15.64 -10.48 10.21
C GLU A 468 14.59 -10.40 11.30
N TRP A 469 14.87 -9.53 12.28
CA TRP A 469 13.90 -9.07 13.25
C TRP A 469 13.73 -7.57 13.14
N VAL A 470 12.50 -7.13 12.92
CA VAL A 470 12.11 -5.72 12.89
C VAL A 470 11.28 -5.41 14.13
N LEU A 471 11.66 -4.35 14.81
CA LEU A 471 10.93 -3.83 15.97
C LEU A 471 10.54 -2.38 15.69
N GLY A 472 9.32 -2.01 16.03
CA GLY A 472 8.86 -0.66 15.76
C GLY A 472 7.73 -0.13 16.62
N LEU A 473 7.52 1.16 16.46
CA LEU A 473 6.39 1.89 17.00
C LEU A 473 5.82 2.81 15.93
N ARG A 474 4.54 2.61 15.62
CA ARG A 474 3.73 3.53 14.82
C ARG A 474 2.88 4.39 15.75
N THR A 475 2.75 5.66 15.40
CA THR A 475 1.83 6.60 16.07
C THR A 475 0.95 7.23 15.01
N ILE A 476 -0.36 7.25 15.24
CA ILE A 476 -1.34 7.87 14.35
C ILE A 476 -2.04 9.00 15.11
N LEU A 477 -2.05 10.18 14.49
CA LEU A 477 -2.69 11.40 14.97
C LEU A 477 -3.72 11.87 13.96
N SER A 478 -4.98 12.00 14.38
CA SER A 478 -6.06 12.62 13.60
C SER A 478 -6.29 14.06 14.10
N PHE A 479 -6.11 15.03 13.19
CA PHE A 479 -6.23 16.46 13.51
C PHE A 479 -7.63 17.00 13.33
#